data_cda2a12df3d22f059c3dac0af328eb52
#
_entry.id   cda2a12df3d22f059c3dac0af328eb52
#
_cell.length_a   1.000
_cell.length_b   1.000
_cell.length_c   1.000
_cell.angle_alpha   90.00
_cell.angle_beta   90.00
_cell.angle_gamma   90.00
#
_symmetry.space_group_name_H-M   'P 1'
#
loop_
_entity.id
_entity.type
_entity.pdbx_description
1 polymer ?
#
loop_
_entity_poly.entity_id
_entity_poly.type
_entity_poly.pdbx_seq_one_letter_code
_entity_poly.pdbx_strand_id
1 'polypeptide(L)'
;NSWLASSENTIFSFARDTEISRDNSQTSLLSKRDSIVQEPIVGKTLNPFFSSQGIEMERYTDEHGSSIQKPLLKGGTRRLSIHQECNFKSFAEFQLKLGPIEEVPLLIGPLERGTILHEILHALGSEKESIEDYLAITPAAIELYCQKIVERNEQLPRSFRKAEVSRLSAIIESFLELERSRLPFKTVALEKKFILELGDIQIEIRVDRIDSTKTGTFVFDYKSSNRSMSQGSIANPRDLQLPAYSLIEDQVTGVFYFNLTSEGSSISGVSQDSLSDAENSDIKTFTPE
;
A
#
# COMPACT_ATOMS: atom_id res chain seq x y z
N ASN A 1 -22.44 -21.01 23.89
CA ASN A 1 -23.54 -22.02 23.85
C ASN A 1 -24.94 -21.42 23.55
N SER A 2 -25.13 -20.12 23.46
CA SER A 2 -26.45 -19.49 23.24
C SER A 2 -27.02 -19.73 21.83
N TRP A 3 -26.21 -19.80 20.81
CA TRP A 3 -26.61 -20.05 19.43
C TRP A 3 -27.03 -21.51 19.13
N LEU A 4 -26.55 -22.48 19.95
CA LEU A 4 -27.03 -23.85 19.89
C LEU A 4 -28.45 -24.01 20.43
N ALA A 5 -28.90 -23.09 21.30
CA ALA A 5 -30.23 -23.11 21.88
C ALA A 5 -31.25 -22.31 21.04
N SER A 6 -30.82 -21.57 20.04
CA SER A 6 -31.68 -20.71 19.20
C SER A 6 -32.12 -21.35 17.88
N SER A 7 -31.70 -22.58 17.60
CA SER A 7 -32.02 -23.27 16.35
C SER A 7 -32.41 -24.73 16.61
N GLU A 8 -33.46 -25.21 15.93
CA GLU A 8 -33.86 -26.62 15.97
C GLU A 8 -32.81 -27.53 15.34
N ASN A 9 -32.10 -27.04 14.32
CA ASN A 9 -31.06 -27.79 13.64
C ASN A 9 -29.83 -26.90 13.46
N THR A 10 -28.68 -27.37 13.92
CA THR A 10 -27.39 -26.68 13.76
C THR A 10 -26.41 -27.58 13.06
N ILE A 11 -25.86 -27.11 11.96
CA ILE A 11 -24.87 -27.83 11.15
C ILE A 11 -23.50 -27.19 11.37
N PHE A 12 -22.52 -28.00 11.74
CA PHE A 12 -21.12 -27.62 11.81
C PHE A 12 -20.36 -28.31 10.68
N SER A 13 -19.61 -27.53 9.92
CA SER A 13 -18.71 -28.05 8.90
C SER A 13 -17.27 -27.67 9.21
N PHE A 14 -16.35 -28.56 8.94
CA PHE A 14 -14.91 -28.32 9.04
C PHE A 14 -14.17 -29.08 7.94
N ALA A 15 -13.06 -28.52 7.46
CA ALA A 15 -12.22 -29.18 6.49
C ALA A 15 -11.38 -30.27 7.17
N ARG A 16 -11.39 -31.50 6.64
CA ARG A 16 -10.57 -32.62 7.15
C ARG A 16 -9.10 -32.45 6.79
N ASP A 17 -8.84 -31.97 5.58
CA ASP A 17 -7.48 -31.77 5.07
C ASP A 17 -7.34 -30.35 4.55
N THR A 18 -6.28 -29.67 4.99
CA THR A 18 -5.82 -28.40 4.41
C THR A 18 -4.36 -28.58 4.01
N GLU A 19 -3.89 -27.82 3.05
CA GLU A 19 -2.47 -27.82 2.61
C GLU A 19 -1.50 -27.53 3.77
N ILE A 20 -1.97 -26.91 4.85
CA ILE A 20 -1.16 -26.44 5.98
C ILE A 20 -1.24 -27.40 7.19
N SER A 21 -2.33 -28.15 7.35
CA SER A 21 -2.53 -29.02 8.51
C SER A 21 -3.31 -30.28 8.14
N ARG A 22 -2.71 -31.45 8.41
CA ARG A 22 -3.36 -32.76 8.23
C ARG A 22 -4.24 -33.21 9.39
N ASP A 23 -4.24 -32.49 10.52
CA ASP A 23 -4.95 -32.85 11.75
C ASP A 23 -6.03 -31.81 12.11
N ASN A 24 -6.97 -31.57 11.21
CA ASN A 24 -8.18 -30.85 11.57
C ASN A 24 -9.18 -31.81 12.24
N SER A 25 -9.02 -32.01 13.54
CA SER A 25 -9.97 -32.77 14.35
C SER A 25 -11.15 -31.88 14.80
N GLN A 26 -12.30 -32.50 15.01
CA GLN A 26 -13.44 -31.85 15.68
C GLN A 26 -12.99 -31.11 16.94
N THR A 27 -13.44 -29.87 17.10
CA THR A 27 -13.13 -29.13 18.32
C THR A 27 -13.68 -29.88 19.55
N SER A 28 -12.95 -29.82 20.66
CA SER A 28 -13.34 -30.46 21.94
C SER A 28 -14.74 -30.06 22.44
N LEU A 29 -15.30 -28.98 21.96
CA LEU A 29 -16.66 -28.52 22.25
C LEU A 29 -17.74 -29.35 21.58
N LEU A 30 -17.43 -30.00 20.45
CA LEU A 30 -18.36 -30.84 19.68
C LEU A 30 -18.18 -32.33 20.00
N SER A 31 -17.01 -32.78 20.48
CA SER A 31 -16.68 -34.16 20.76
C SER A 31 -17.49 -34.82 21.88
N LYS A 32 -18.23 -34.05 22.68
CA LYS A 32 -19.06 -34.56 23.81
C LYS A 32 -20.54 -34.68 23.48
N ARG A 33 -20.96 -34.45 22.26
CA ARG A 33 -22.37 -34.61 21.83
C ARG A 33 -22.46 -35.67 20.77
N ASP A 34 -23.54 -36.44 20.80
CA ASP A 34 -23.88 -37.41 19.75
C ASP A 34 -24.05 -36.67 18.41
N SER A 35 -22.97 -36.45 17.72
CA SER A 35 -22.98 -35.85 16.40
C SER A 35 -23.19 -36.96 15.39
N ILE A 36 -24.31 -36.93 14.68
CA ILE A 36 -24.48 -37.70 13.47
C ILE A 36 -23.53 -37.13 12.45
N VAL A 37 -22.43 -37.81 12.15
CA VAL A 37 -21.54 -37.44 11.05
C VAL A 37 -22.32 -37.73 9.76
N GLN A 38 -22.98 -36.75 9.22
CA GLN A 38 -23.53 -36.82 7.87
C GLN A 38 -22.41 -36.54 6.87
N GLU A 39 -22.38 -37.33 5.81
CA GLU A 39 -21.52 -37.04 4.67
C GLU A 39 -21.84 -35.66 4.10
N PRO A 40 -20.82 -34.96 3.53
CA PRO A 40 -20.97 -33.56 3.13
C PRO A 40 -22.17 -33.34 2.21
N ILE A 41 -23.07 -32.48 2.66
CA ILE A 41 -24.30 -32.10 1.99
C ILE A 41 -24.03 -31.39 0.64
N VAL A 42 -22.79 -30.90 0.43
CA VAL A 42 -22.40 -30.13 -0.73
C VAL A 42 -22.67 -30.83 -2.08
N GLY A 43 -22.53 -32.14 -2.13
CA GLY A 43 -22.84 -32.90 -3.36
C GLY A 43 -24.34 -33.18 -3.61
N LYS A 44 -25.18 -33.09 -2.55
CA LYS A 44 -26.60 -33.40 -2.66
C LYS A 44 -27.50 -32.17 -2.82
N THR A 45 -27.07 -31.01 -2.36
CA THR A 45 -27.89 -29.78 -2.43
C THR A 45 -27.69 -28.97 -3.71
N LEU A 46 -26.51 -29.03 -4.33
CA LEU A 46 -26.28 -28.36 -5.62
C LEU A 46 -26.71 -29.22 -6.81
N ASN A 47 -26.66 -30.55 -6.70
CA ASN A 47 -26.99 -31.46 -7.78
C ASN A 47 -28.49 -31.40 -8.22
N PRO A 48 -29.49 -31.26 -7.33
CA PRO A 48 -30.88 -31.01 -7.76
C PRO A 48 -31.10 -29.69 -8.48
N PHE A 49 -30.33 -28.66 -8.12
CA PHE A 49 -30.42 -27.35 -8.78
C PHE A 49 -29.86 -27.37 -10.21
N PHE A 50 -28.81 -28.14 -10.44
CA PHE A 50 -28.17 -28.23 -11.76
C PHE A 50 -28.57 -29.47 -12.57
N SER A 51 -29.10 -30.52 -11.94
CA SER A 51 -29.50 -31.77 -12.60
C SER A 51 -30.99 -31.92 -12.81
N SER A 52 -31.82 -31.05 -12.20
CA SER A 52 -33.27 -31.11 -12.37
C SER A 52 -33.68 -30.38 -13.62
N GLN A 53 -34.10 -31.12 -14.59
CA GLN A 53 -35.05 -30.74 -15.64
C GLN A 53 -34.47 -29.77 -16.68
N GLY A 54 -33.63 -30.28 -17.59
CA GLY A 54 -33.58 -29.71 -18.94
C GLY A 54 -33.27 -28.20 -19.01
N ILE A 55 -32.61 -27.64 -18.01
CA ILE A 55 -32.08 -26.30 -18.12
C ILE A 55 -30.95 -26.38 -19.12
N GLU A 56 -31.24 -25.94 -20.31
CA GLU A 56 -30.23 -25.79 -21.37
C GLU A 56 -29.27 -24.70 -20.90
N MET A 57 -28.07 -25.09 -20.50
CA MET A 57 -27.01 -24.15 -20.08
C MET A 57 -26.35 -23.62 -21.33
N GLU A 58 -26.64 -22.39 -21.69
CA GLU A 58 -25.92 -21.67 -22.72
C GLU A 58 -24.56 -21.20 -22.17
N ARG A 59 -23.49 -21.51 -22.89
CA ARG A 59 -22.16 -21.00 -22.56
C ARG A 59 -22.05 -19.57 -23.08
N TYR A 60 -22.27 -18.62 -22.19
CA TYR A 60 -22.10 -17.21 -22.50
C TYR A 60 -20.70 -16.77 -22.15
N THR A 61 -19.99 -16.18 -23.12
CA THR A 61 -18.71 -15.52 -22.90
C THR A 61 -18.98 -14.03 -22.89
N ASP A 62 -18.99 -13.43 -21.71
CA ASP A 62 -19.09 -11.98 -21.58
C ASP A 62 -17.69 -11.38 -21.70
N GLU A 63 -17.38 -10.84 -22.86
CA GLU A 63 -16.11 -10.16 -23.14
C GLU A 63 -16.14 -8.68 -22.73
N HIS A 64 -17.33 -8.18 -22.34
CA HIS A 64 -17.51 -6.78 -22.01
C HIS A 64 -17.79 -6.62 -20.52
N GLY A 65 -16.85 -6.00 -19.80
CA GLY A 65 -17.10 -5.54 -18.45
C GLY A 65 -18.14 -4.41 -18.41
N SER A 66 -18.71 -4.16 -17.24
CA SER A 66 -19.59 -3.01 -17.02
C SER A 66 -18.89 -1.71 -17.42
N SER A 67 -19.56 -0.87 -18.20
CA SER A 67 -19.04 0.43 -18.61
C SER A 67 -18.71 1.30 -17.40
N ILE A 68 -17.61 2.02 -17.48
CA ILE A 68 -17.24 2.99 -16.45
C ILE A 68 -18.16 4.20 -16.57
N GLN A 69 -19.06 4.37 -15.60
CA GLN A 69 -20.03 5.47 -15.61
C GLN A 69 -19.43 6.82 -15.21
N LYS A 70 -18.24 6.83 -14.58
CA LYS A 70 -17.57 8.04 -14.15
C LYS A 70 -16.17 8.09 -14.76
N PRO A 71 -15.84 9.17 -15.48
CA PRO A 71 -14.51 9.31 -16.08
C PRO A 71 -13.41 9.40 -15.00
N LEU A 72 -13.70 10.01 -13.83
CA LEU A 72 -12.73 10.13 -12.74
C LEU A 72 -12.72 8.88 -11.84
N LEU A 73 -11.65 8.11 -11.96
CA LEU A 73 -11.45 6.89 -11.19
C LEU A 73 -10.72 7.19 -9.88
N LYS A 74 -11.25 6.64 -8.79
CA LYS A 74 -10.58 6.64 -7.47
C LYS A 74 -9.70 5.41 -7.31
N GLY A 75 -8.71 5.50 -6.41
CA GLY A 75 -7.81 4.39 -6.09
C GLY A 75 -6.35 4.63 -6.49
N GLY A 76 -6.08 5.78 -7.12
CA GLY A 76 -4.72 6.21 -7.45
C GLY A 76 -3.97 5.22 -8.34
N THR A 77 -2.66 5.29 -8.25
CA THR A 77 -1.73 4.43 -8.99
C THR A 77 -1.89 2.95 -8.65
N ARG A 78 -2.34 2.63 -7.41
CA ARG A 78 -2.63 1.26 -6.99
C ARG A 78 -3.70 0.60 -7.87
N ARG A 79 -4.73 1.35 -8.30
CA ARG A 79 -5.74 0.84 -9.23
C ARG A 79 -5.14 0.44 -10.57
N LEU A 80 -4.19 1.23 -11.09
CA LEU A 80 -3.49 0.92 -12.34
C LEU A 80 -2.68 -0.39 -12.21
N SER A 81 -1.89 -0.51 -11.15
CA SER A 81 -1.07 -1.70 -10.89
C SER A 81 -1.92 -2.96 -10.74
N ILE A 82 -3.01 -2.89 -9.97
CA ILE A 82 -3.92 -4.03 -9.80
C ILE A 82 -4.64 -4.37 -11.10
N HIS A 83 -5.02 -3.37 -11.91
CA HIS A 83 -5.67 -3.61 -13.19
C HIS A 83 -4.73 -4.33 -14.17
N GLN A 84 -3.46 -3.94 -14.20
CA GLN A 84 -2.44 -4.62 -14.99
C GLN A 84 -2.23 -6.08 -14.54
N GLU A 85 -2.25 -6.32 -13.23
CA GLU A 85 -2.10 -7.66 -12.66
C GLU A 85 -3.31 -8.55 -12.96
N CYS A 86 -4.52 -8.03 -12.72
CA CYS A 86 -5.79 -8.73 -12.90
C CYS A 86 -6.95 -7.75 -13.01
N ASN A 87 -7.59 -7.68 -14.17
CA ASN A 87 -8.74 -6.80 -14.41
C ASN A 87 -9.91 -7.10 -13.48
N PHE A 88 -10.19 -8.39 -13.21
CA PHE A 88 -11.24 -8.81 -12.29
C PHE A 88 -10.96 -8.36 -10.85
N LYS A 89 -9.72 -8.49 -10.37
CA LYS A 89 -9.32 -8.02 -9.04
C LYS A 89 -9.54 -6.51 -8.91
N SER A 90 -9.16 -5.75 -9.95
CA SER A 90 -9.41 -4.30 -9.99
C SER A 90 -10.90 -3.96 -9.95
N PHE A 91 -11.73 -4.68 -10.71
CA PHE A 91 -13.17 -4.52 -10.68
C PHE A 91 -13.74 -4.85 -9.29
N ALA A 92 -13.38 -6.01 -8.75
CA ALA A 92 -13.83 -6.46 -7.44
C ALA A 92 -13.48 -5.46 -6.33
N GLU A 93 -12.25 -4.99 -6.30
CA GLU A 93 -11.77 -4.11 -5.24
C GLU A 93 -12.31 -2.68 -5.38
N PHE A 94 -12.25 -2.08 -6.57
CA PHE A 94 -12.57 -0.65 -6.71
C PHE A 94 -14.03 -0.37 -7.10
N GLN A 95 -14.72 -1.30 -7.74
CA GLN A 95 -16.13 -1.12 -8.10
C GLN A 95 -17.07 -1.83 -7.12
N LEU A 96 -16.82 -3.09 -6.82
CA LEU A 96 -17.62 -3.85 -5.88
C LEU A 96 -17.23 -3.59 -4.42
N LYS A 97 -16.09 -2.93 -4.17
CA LYS A 97 -15.51 -2.66 -2.83
C LYS A 97 -15.30 -3.93 -2.01
N LEU A 98 -14.93 -5.00 -2.69
CA LEU A 98 -14.56 -6.25 -2.05
C LEU A 98 -13.09 -6.15 -1.63
N GLY A 99 -12.82 -6.41 -0.36
CA GLY A 99 -11.47 -6.47 0.18
C GLY A 99 -11.24 -7.77 0.96
N PRO A 100 -10.00 -8.13 1.23
CA PRO A 100 -9.72 -9.20 2.17
C PRO A 100 -10.29 -8.84 3.54
N ILE A 101 -10.64 -9.84 4.32
CA ILE A 101 -10.98 -9.63 5.73
C ILE A 101 -9.69 -9.19 6.43
N GLU A 102 -9.71 -7.96 6.94
CA GLU A 102 -8.56 -7.41 7.65
C GLU A 102 -8.42 -8.11 9.01
N GLU A 103 -7.26 -8.71 9.25
CA GLU A 103 -6.90 -9.13 10.59
C GLU A 103 -6.64 -7.88 11.43
N VAL A 104 -7.35 -7.76 12.55
CA VAL A 104 -7.13 -6.64 13.48
C VAL A 104 -5.78 -6.85 14.16
N PRO A 105 -4.78 -6.00 13.93
CA PRO A 105 -3.49 -6.14 14.57
C PRO A 105 -3.62 -5.88 16.07
N LEU A 106 -2.82 -6.57 16.89
CA LEU A 106 -2.76 -6.36 18.35
C LEU A 106 -2.27 -4.94 18.71
N LEU A 107 -1.53 -4.32 17.81
CA LEU A 107 -1.00 -2.96 17.89
C LEU A 107 -1.26 -2.28 16.53
N ILE A 108 -0.52 -1.21 16.24
CA ILE A 108 -0.56 -0.56 14.93
C ILE A 108 0.07 -1.46 13.86
N GLY A 109 -0.64 -1.62 12.74
CA GLY A 109 -0.19 -2.39 11.60
C GLY A 109 0.82 -1.64 10.71
N PRO A 110 1.39 -2.31 9.69
CA PRO A 110 2.32 -1.68 8.76
C PRO A 110 1.73 -0.47 8.03
N LEU A 111 0.44 -0.52 7.69
CA LEU A 111 -0.27 0.57 7.00
C LEU A 111 -0.36 1.82 7.88
N GLU A 112 -0.75 1.66 9.14
CA GLU A 112 -0.86 2.77 10.09
C GLU A 112 0.51 3.36 10.41
N ARG A 113 1.55 2.52 10.54
CA ARG A 113 2.94 2.99 10.69
C ARG A 113 3.39 3.82 9.49
N GLY A 114 3.03 3.40 8.28
CA GLY A 114 3.26 4.18 7.07
C GLY A 114 2.56 5.54 7.14
N THR A 115 1.28 5.56 7.51
CA THR A 115 0.50 6.80 7.63
C THR A 115 1.12 7.76 8.64
N ILE A 116 1.51 7.29 9.83
CA ILE A 116 2.19 8.10 10.86
C ILE A 116 3.50 8.69 10.31
N LEU A 117 4.28 7.90 9.59
CA LEU A 117 5.54 8.37 8.99
C LEU A 117 5.29 9.47 7.96
N HIS A 118 4.32 9.29 7.05
CA HIS A 118 3.93 10.31 6.08
C HIS A 118 3.45 11.60 6.75
N GLU A 119 2.66 11.51 7.84
CA GLU A 119 2.22 12.68 8.60
C GLU A 119 3.40 13.45 9.22
N ILE A 120 4.41 12.75 9.74
CA ILE A 120 5.62 13.39 10.29
C ILE A 120 6.39 14.09 9.17
N LEU A 121 6.61 13.42 8.04
CA LEU A 121 7.33 13.98 6.90
C LEU A 121 6.61 15.17 6.29
N HIS A 122 5.29 15.12 6.20
CA HIS A 122 4.45 16.23 5.77
C HIS A 122 4.56 17.41 6.74
N ALA A 123 4.48 17.17 8.05
CA ALA A 123 4.61 18.23 9.06
C ALA A 123 5.99 18.90 9.01
N LEU A 124 7.05 18.11 8.88
CA LEU A 124 8.42 18.62 8.71
C LEU A 124 8.56 19.43 7.43
N GLY A 125 8.10 18.90 6.29
CA GLY A 125 8.23 19.55 4.99
C GLY A 125 7.34 20.78 4.84
N SER A 126 6.21 20.88 5.55
CA SER A 126 5.33 22.06 5.50
C SER A 126 5.97 23.31 6.08
N GLU A 127 6.96 23.16 6.95
CA GLU A 127 7.69 24.25 7.58
C GLU A 127 9.05 24.50 6.93
N LYS A 128 9.47 23.64 6.01
CA LYS A 128 10.82 23.59 5.44
C LYS A 128 10.74 23.49 3.93
N GLU A 129 11.30 24.47 3.24
CA GLU A 129 11.24 24.54 1.78
C GLU A 129 12.58 24.21 1.10
N SER A 130 13.70 24.44 1.80
CA SER A 130 15.04 24.28 1.24
C SER A 130 15.87 23.25 1.99
N ILE A 131 16.97 22.81 1.39
CA ILE A 131 17.91 21.90 2.05
C ILE A 131 18.46 22.51 3.34
N GLU A 132 18.74 23.79 3.37
CA GLU A 132 19.27 24.50 4.54
C GLU A 132 18.28 24.43 5.71
N ASP A 133 16.99 24.55 5.42
CA ASP A 133 15.94 24.42 6.44
C ASP A 133 15.88 23.02 7.03
N TYR A 134 16.02 21.97 6.17
CA TYR A 134 16.08 20.58 6.65
C TYR A 134 17.33 20.33 7.48
N LEU A 135 18.48 20.87 7.09
CA LEU A 135 19.73 20.71 7.81
C LEU A 135 19.74 21.42 9.18
N ALA A 136 18.91 22.43 9.36
CA ALA A 136 18.76 23.17 10.62
C ALA A 136 17.89 22.43 11.66
N ILE A 137 17.24 21.32 11.28
CA ILE A 137 16.38 20.55 12.20
C ILE A 137 17.23 19.87 13.27
N THR A 138 16.93 20.15 14.53
CA THR A 138 17.63 19.54 15.67
C THR A 138 17.00 18.20 16.08
N PRO A 139 17.75 17.27 16.71
CA PRO A 139 17.20 16.03 17.24
C PRO A 139 16.02 16.23 18.21
N ALA A 140 16.09 17.28 19.05
CA ALA A 140 14.99 17.63 19.95
C ALA A 140 13.72 18.04 19.20
N ALA A 141 13.85 18.75 18.06
CA ALA A 141 12.71 19.09 17.22
C ALA A 141 12.12 17.85 16.57
N ILE A 142 12.96 16.92 16.09
CA ILE A 142 12.51 15.64 15.52
C ILE A 142 11.68 14.87 16.55
N GLU A 143 12.20 14.70 17.75
CA GLU A 143 11.51 14.00 18.83
C GLU A 143 10.15 14.65 19.14
N LEU A 144 10.09 15.97 19.19
CA LEU A 144 8.85 16.72 19.43
C LEU A 144 7.81 16.50 18.32
N TYR A 145 8.21 16.50 17.03
CA TYR A 145 7.32 16.18 15.92
C TYR A 145 6.78 14.76 16.02
N CYS A 146 7.65 13.79 16.26
CA CYS A 146 7.28 12.39 16.42
C CYS A 146 6.31 12.22 17.60
N GLN A 147 6.60 12.83 18.74
CA GLN A 147 5.76 12.77 19.93
C GLN A 147 4.37 13.34 19.65
N LYS A 148 4.28 14.53 19.06
CA LYS A 148 3.02 15.20 18.76
C LYS A 148 2.10 14.38 17.86
N ILE A 149 2.65 13.65 16.89
CA ILE A 149 1.87 12.84 15.96
C ILE A 149 1.50 11.50 16.59
N VAL A 150 2.44 10.84 17.26
CA VAL A 150 2.19 9.56 17.95
C VAL A 150 1.14 9.71 19.07
N GLU A 151 1.13 10.83 19.78
CA GLU A 151 0.14 11.10 20.84
C GLU A 151 -1.29 11.22 20.31
N ARG A 152 -1.48 11.66 19.06
CA ARG A 152 -2.79 11.74 18.42
C ARG A 152 -3.34 10.37 18.01
N ASN A 153 -2.48 9.36 17.90
CA ASN A 153 -2.93 8.02 17.53
C ASN A 153 -3.51 7.28 18.74
N GLU A 154 -4.84 7.21 18.80
CA GLU A 154 -5.56 6.58 19.91
C GLU A 154 -5.40 5.05 19.93
N GLN A 155 -5.11 4.43 18.78
CA GLN A 155 -4.93 2.99 18.65
C GLN A 155 -3.63 2.52 19.28
N LEU A 156 -2.63 3.40 19.44
CA LEU A 156 -1.36 3.05 20.05
C LEU A 156 -1.41 3.17 21.59
N PRO A 157 -1.28 2.05 22.33
CA PRO A 157 -1.26 2.07 23.80
C PRO A 157 -0.14 2.97 24.33
N ARG A 158 -0.42 3.68 25.43
CA ARG A 158 0.54 4.64 26.02
C ARG A 158 1.91 4.02 26.32
N SER A 159 1.94 2.75 26.75
CA SER A 159 3.17 2.00 27.06
C SER A 159 4.08 1.83 25.83
N PHE A 160 3.53 1.84 24.63
CA PHE A 160 4.30 1.66 23.38
C PHE A 160 4.67 2.98 22.69
N ARG A 161 4.01 4.10 23.05
CA ARG A 161 4.24 5.40 22.41
C ARG A 161 5.68 5.84 22.48
N LYS A 162 6.33 5.69 23.64
CA LYS A 162 7.74 6.08 23.81
C LYS A 162 8.68 5.30 22.87
N ALA A 163 8.47 3.99 22.75
CA ALA A 163 9.26 3.16 21.85
C ALA A 163 9.04 3.56 20.37
N GLU A 164 7.79 3.85 20.01
CA GLU A 164 7.45 4.27 18.65
C GLU A 164 8.01 5.66 18.31
N VAL A 165 7.99 6.62 19.25
CA VAL A 165 8.65 7.92 19.10
C VAL A 165 10.15 7.73 18.86
N SER A 166 10.83 6.92 19.68
CA SER A 166 12.26 6.66 19.52
C SER A 166 12.58 6.01 18.15
N ARG A 167 11.76 5.05 17.71
CA ARG A 167 11.91 4.40 16.40
C ARG A 167 11.75 5.40 15.26
N LEU A 168 10.71 6.22 15.31
CA LEU A 168 10.41 7.22 14.28
C LEU A 168 11.48 8.31 14.25
N SER A 169 11.96 8.77 15.42
CA SER A 169 13.05 9.76 15.48
C SER A 169 14.31 9.25 14.79
N ALA A 170 14.71 8.00 15.03
CA ALA A 170 15.86 7.41 14.36
C ALA A 170 15.68 7.31 12.83
N ILE A 171 14.46 7.00 12.36
CA ILE A 171 14.16 6.98 10.92
C ILE A 171 14.27 8.39 10.32
N ILE A 172 13.73 9.41 10.99
CA ILE A 172 13.81 10.80 10.52
C ILE A 172 15.24 11.33 10.55
N GLU A 173 16.04 10.97 11.55
CA GLU A 173 17.46 11.31 11.58
C GLU A 173 18.20 10.73 10.37
N SER A 174 17.99 9.43 10.08
CA SER A 174 18.56 8.78 8.89
C SER A 174 18.06 9.42 7.58
N PHE A 175 16.79 9.83 7.51
CA PHE A 175 16.25 10.58 6.38
C PHE A 175 17.00 11.91 6.19
N LEU A 176 17.21 12.68 7.25
CA LEU A 176 17.92 13.96 7.18
C LEU A 176 19.39 13.80 6.81
N GLU A 177 20.04 12.71 7.22
CA GLU A 177 21.40 12.39 6.79
C GLU A 177 21.47 12.16 5.28
N LEU A 178 20.50 11.45 4.73
CA LEU A 178 20.43 11.20 3.30
C LEU A 178 20.09 12.49 2.51
N GLU A 179 19.21 13.37 3.05
CA GLU A 179 18.94 14.69 2.46
C GLU A 179 20.20 15.56 2.36
N ARG A 180 21.13 15.46 3.33
CA ARG A 180 22.42 16.18 3.31
C ARG A 180 23.33 15.78 2.15
N SER A 181 23.19 14.57 1.65
CA SER A 181 24.00 14.06 0.53
C SER A 181 23.44 14.39 -0.85
N ARG A 182 22.24 15.00 -0.91
CA ARG A 182 21.59 15.37 -2.16
C ARG A 182 22.08 16.72 -2.67
N LEU A 183 21.95 16.92 -3.99
CA LEU A 183 22.08 18.24 -4.60
C LEU A 183 21.07 19.25 -4.02
N PRO A 184 21.41 20.53 -4.00
CA PRO A 184 20.50 21.57 -3.53
C PRO A 184 19.15 21.53 -4.25
N PHE A 185 18.08 21.56 -3.48
CA PHE A 185 16.70 21.53 -3.96
C PHE A 185 15.84 22.56 -3.23
N LYS A 186 14.67 22.82 -3.81
CA LYS A 186 13.56 23.50 -3.15
C LYS A 186 12.32 22.61 -3.22
N THR A 187 11.71 22.31 -2.08
CA THR A 187 10.42 21.61 -2.04
C THR A 187 9.33 22.54 -2.54
N VAL A 188 8.65 22.16 -3.62
CA VAL A 188 7.61 22.96 -4.27
C VAL A 188 6.22 22.47 -4.01
N ALA A 189 6.07 21.18 -3.65
CA ALA A 189 4.77 20.63 -3.27
C ALA A 189 4.92 19.43 -2.33
N LEU A 190 3.93 19.28 -1.44
CA LEU A 190 3.73 18.12 -0.55
C LEU A 190 2.29 17.65 -0.68
N GLU A 191 2.08 16.33 -0.68
CA GLU A 191 0.75 15.70 -0.71
C GLU A 191 -0.16 16.27 -1.81
N LYS A 192 0.44 16.68 -2.96
CA LYS A 192 -0.26 17.34 -4.05
C LYS A 192 -1.04 16.33 -4.89
N LYS A 193 -2.28 16.68 -5.17
CA LYS A 193 -3.15 15.88 -6.03
C LYS A 193 -3.04 16.32 -7.48
N PHE A 194 -3.03 15.35 -8.37
CA PHE A 194 -3.05 15.52 -9.82
C PHE A 194 -4.14 14.64 -10.43
N ILE A 195 -4.63 15.04 -11.58
CA ILE A 195 -5.53 14.24 -12.40
C ILE A 195 -4.72 13.80 -13.63
N LEU A 196 -4.46 12.51 -13.71
CA LEU A 196 -3.80 11.90 -14.85
C LEU A 196 -4.87 11.51 -15.88
N GLU A 197 -4.71 11.95 -17.11
CA GLU A 197 -5.58 11.61 -18.24
C GLU A 197 -4.99 10.43 -19.01
N LEU A 198 -5.76 9.34 -19.11
CA LEU A 198 -5.38 8.12 -19.81
C LEU A 198 -6.49 7.76 -20.82
N GLY A 199 -6.39 8.29 -22.04
CA GLY A 199 -7.47 8.18 -23.03
C GLY A 199 -8.76 8.82 -22.50
N ASP A 200 -9.83 8.03 -22.46
CA ASP A 200 -11.17 8.51 -22.02
C ASP A 200 -11.38 8.48 -20.50
N ILE A 201 -10.35 8.07 -19.73
CA ILE A 201 -10.44 7.98 -18.29
C ILE A 201 -9.50 8.95 -17.59
N GLN A 202 -9.91 9.39 -16.41
CA GLN A 202 -9.11 10.23 -15.52
C GLN A 202 -8.88 9.50 -14.20
N ILE A 203 -7.65 9.60 -13.65
CA ILE A 203 -7.30 9.01 -12.36
C ILE A 203 -6.73 10.11 -11.47
N GLU A 204 -7.33 10.26 -10.27
CA GLU A 204 -6.75 11.10 -9.23
C GLU A 204 -5.56 10.37 -8.61
N ILE A 205 -4.37 10.96 -8.68
CA ILE A 205 -3.16 10.50 -8.02
C ILE A 205 -2.69 11.55 -7.03
N ARG A 206 -2.02 11.11 -5.97
CA ARG A 206 -1.43 11.99 -4.96
C ARG A 206 0.05 11.70 -4.86
N VAL A 207 0.83 12.75 -4.95
CA VAL A 207 2.29 12.71 -4.88
C VAL A 207 2.72 13.21 -3.51
N ASP A 208 3.60 12.47 -2.84
CA ASP A 208 4.01 12.81 -1.48
C ASP A 208 4.89 14.05 -1.44
N ARG A 209 5.85 14.17 -2.37
CA ARG A 209 6.74 15.33 -2.43
C ARG A 209 7.23 15.61 -3.86
N ILE A 210 7.35 16.90 -4.17
CA ILE A 210 7.96 17.40 -5.41
C ILE A 210 9.03 18.42 -5.05
N ASP A 211 10.25 18.18 -5.55
CA ASP A 211 11.38 19.09 -5.40
C ASP A 211 11.76 19.69 -6.75
N SER A 212 12.06 20.98 -6.77
CA SER A 212 12.70 21.68 -7.88
C SER A 212 14.20 21.77 -7.63
N THR A 213 14.98 21.45 -8.64
CA THR A 213 16.44 21.58 -8.64
C THR A 213 16.89 22.42 -9.83
N LYS A 214 18.19 22.64 -9.99
CA LYS A 214 18.75 23.31 -11.16
C LYS A 214 18.57 22.52 -12.47
N THR A 215 18.45 21.21 -12.37
CA THR A 215 18.39 20.28 -13.51
C THR A 215 16.96 19.89 -13.87
N GLY A 216 15.99 20.13 -12.98
CA GLY A 216 14.59 19.84 -13.24
C GLY A 216 13.76 19.52 -12.00
N THR A 217 12.66 18.86 -12.21
CA THR A 217 11.69 18.49 -11.17
C THR A 217 11.82 17.04 -10.79
N PHE A 218 11.99 16.75 -9.51
CA PHE A 218 12.08 15.43 -8.94
C PHE A 218 10.85 15.12 -8.09
N VAL A 219 10.28 13.94 -8.31
CA VAL A 219 9.08 13.46 -7.61
C VAL A 219 9.46 12.32 -6.71
N PHE A 220 9.05 12.38 -5.45
CA PHE A 220 9.33 11.38 -4.43
C PHE A 220 8.07 10.79 -3.85
N ASP A 221 8.15 9.50 -3.58
CA ASP A 221 7.17 8.73 -2.85
C ASP A 221 7.82 8.05 -1.65
N TYR A 222 7.29 8.28 -0.47
CA TYR A 222 7.83 7.74 0.77
C TYR A 222 7.37 6.30 1.00
N LYS A 223 8.30 5.42 1.33
CA LYS A 223 8.02 4.01 1.62
C LYS A 223 8.60 3.60 2.97
N SER A 224 7.79 2.97 3.80
CA SER A 224 8.23 2.38 5.07
C SER A 224 8.86 0.99 4.91
N SER A 225 9.13 0.57 3.68
CA SER A 225 9.78 -0.70 3.31
C SER A 225 10.73 -0.47 2.15
N ASN A 226 11.71 -1.35 2.00
CA ASN A 226 12.65 -1.24 0.89
C ASN A 226 11.97 -1.56 -0.44
N ARG A 227 11.83 -0.54 -1.28
CA ARG A 227 11.42 -0.64 -2.69
C ARG A 227 12.61 -0.32 -3.56
N SER A 228 12.91 -1.17 -4.51
CA SER A 228 14.00 -0.92 -5.47
C SER A 228 13.46 -0.96 -6.90
N MET A 229 13.96 -0.05 -7.72
CA MET A 229 13.84 -0.14 -9.17
C MET A 229 15.03 -0.94 -9.72
N SER A 230 14.79 -1.75 -10.74
CA SER A 230 15.83 -2.42 -11.52
C SER A 230 15.61 -2.10 -13.01
N GLN A 231 16.62 -2.28 -13.84
CA GLN A 231 16.45 -2.10 -15.30
C GLN A 231 15.30 -2.94 -15.86
N GLY A 232 15.15 -4.18 -15.40
CA GLY A 232 14.04 -5.05 -15.81
C GLY A 232 12.67 -4.55 -15.37
N SER A 233 12.57 -3.86 -14.22
CA SER A 233 11.32 -3.26 -13.76
C SER A 233 10.99 -1.93 -14.47
N ILE A 234 11.96 -1.25 -15.07
CA ILE A 234 11.72 -0.08 -15.91
C ILE A 234 11.07 -0.51 -17.23
N ALA A 235 11.61 -1.56 -17.85
CA ALA A 235 11.11 -2.07 -19.14
C ALA A 235 9.69 -2.68 -19.03
N ASN A 236 9.35 -3.26 -17.90
CA ASN A 236 8.03 -3.85 -17.66
C ASN A 236 7.62 -3.65 -16.19
N PRO A 237 7.16 -2.46 -15.83
CA PRO A 237 6.84 -2.14 -14.45
C PRO A 237 5.59 -2.89 -13.99
N ARG A 238 5.71 -3.65 -12.89
CA ARG A 238 4.56 -4.23 -12.19
C ARG A 238 3.89 -3.20 -11.27
N ASP A 239 4.70 -2.30 -10.70
CA ASP A 239 4.24 -1.15 -9.93
C ASP A 239 4.23 0.08 -10.85
N LEU A 240 3.03 0.59 -11.13
CA LEU A 240 2.82 1.73 -12.02
C LEU A 240 2.88 3.08 -11.30
N GLN A 241 3.31 3.12 -10.04
CA GLN A 241 3.33 4.35 -9.26
C GLN A 241 4.33 5.37 -9.80
N LEU A 242 5.61 5.01 -9.90
CA LEU A 242 6.62 5.91 -10.46
C LEU A 242 6.41 6.23 -11.94
N PRO A 243 6.02 5.27 -12.82
CA PRO A 243 5.63 5.60 -14.18
C PRO A 243 4.48 6.62 -14.27
N ALA A 244 3.46 6.50 -13.41
CA ALA A 244 2.37 7.47 -13.38
C ALA A 244 2.84 8.86 -12.91
N TYR A 245 3.79 8.90 -11.97
CA TYR A 245 4.35 10.16 -11.48
C TYR A 245 5.21 10.88 -12.54
N SER A 246 5.83 10.16 -13.46
CA SER A 246 6.56 10.79 -14.57
C SER A 246 5.66 11.50 -15.57
N LEU A 247 4.34 11.27 -15.53
CA LEU A 247 3.36 11.83 -16.45
C LEU A 247 2.57 13.01 -15.87
N ILE A 248 2.86 13.45 -14.64
CA ILE A 248 2.07 14.49 -13.99
C ILE A 248 2.33 15.90 -14.56
N GLU A 249 3.54 16.17 -15.01
CA GLU A 249 3.99 17.43 -15.60
C GLU A 249 5.12 17.16 -16.61
N ASP A 250 5.21 17.97 -17.65
CA ASP A 250 6.21 17.80 -18.73
C ASP A 250 7.66 17.98 -18.28
N GLN A 251 7.89 18.59 -17.11
CA GLN A 251 9.21 18.92 -16.59
C GLN A 251 9.74 17.93 -15.54
N VAL A 252 9.07 16.80 -15.35
CA VAL A 252 9.56 15.77 -14.41
C VAL A 252 10.80 15.11 -15.01
N THR A 253 11.95 15.32 -14.38
CA THR A 253 13.24 14.76 -14.78
C THR A 253 13.65 13.54 -13.99
N GLY A 254 12.96 13.25 -12.86
CA GLY A 254 13.22 12.04 -12.08
C GLY A 254 12.08 11.69 -11.15
N VAL A 255 11.90 10.38 -10.93
CA VAL A 255 10.89 9.79 -10.05
C VAL A 255 11.51 8.75 -9.14
N PHE A 256 11.23 8.81 -7.83
CA PHE A 256 11.96 8.03 -6.84
C PHE A 256 11.08 7.51 -5.72
N TYR A 257 11.43 6.33 -5.21
CA TYR A 257 11.07 5.88 -3.88
C TYR A 257 12.10 6.38 -2.86
N PHE A 258 11.61 7.00 -1.81
CA PHE A 258 12.40 7.34 -0.64
C PHE A 258 12.09 6.29 0.44
N ASN A 259 12.97 5.31 0.56
CA ASN A 259 12.81 4.18 1.48
C ASN A 259 13.27 4.60 2.87
N LEU A 260 12.39 4.48 3.84
CA LEU A 260 12.57 4.93 5.22
C LEU A 260 12.31 3.77 6.17
N THR A 261 13.38 3.08 6.55
CA THR A 261 13.30 1.89 7.39
C THR A 261 14.10 2.07 8.67
N SER A 262 13.90 1.18 9.65
CA SER A 262 14.70 1.16 10.87
C SER A 262 16.17 0.76 10.63
N GLU A 263 16.48 0.20 9.45
CA GLU A 263 17.84 -0.20 9.06
C GLU A 263 18.59 0.93 8.37
N GLY A 264 17.89 1.99 8.00
CA GLY A 264 18.42 3.17 7.33
C GLY A 264 17.50 3.69 6.23
N SER A 265 17.90 4.80 5.64
CA SER A 265 17.20 5.46 4.54
C SER A 265 17.94 5.25 3.22
N SER A 266 17.21 5.10 2.12
CA SER A 266 17.79 5.00 0.78
C SER A 266 16.86 5.59 -0.27
N ILE A 267 17.40 6.01 -1.41
CA ILE A 267 16.65 6.48 -2.56
C ILE A 267 16.85 5.52 -3.73
N SER A 268 15.77 5.14 -4.40
CA SER A 268 15.83 4.30 -5.59
C SER A 268 14.82 4.78 -6.62
N GLY A 269 15.26 5.02 -7.84
CA GLY A 269 14.37 5.51 -8.89
C GLY A 269 15.05 5.70 -10.23
N VAL A 270 14.38 6.45 -11.09
CA VAL A 270 14.81 6.75 -12.46
C VAL A 270 14.95 8.26 -12.61
N SER A 271 16.05 8.70 -13.19
CA SER A 271 16.31 10.11 -13.46
C SER A 271 17.12 10.29 -14.72
N GLN A 272 16.92 11.42 -15.40
CA GLN A 272 17.77 11.88 -16.49
C GLN A 272 19.09 12.45 -15.96
N ASP A 273 19.11 12.97 -14.73
CA ASP A 273 20.24 13.61 -14.10
C ASP A 273 20.56 12.99 -12.73
N SER A 274 21.78 13.22 -12.24
CA SER A 274 22.20 12.74 -10.93
C SER A 274 21.50 13.48 -9.79
N LEU A 275 21.21 12.76 -8.70
CA LEU A 275 20.65 13.31 -7.46
C LEU A 275 21.72 13.83 -6.50
N SER A 276 22.99 13.42 -6.68
CA SER A 276 24.12 13.82 -5.84
C SER A 276 25.37 14.03 -6.65
N ASP A 277 26.30 14.85 -6.16
CA ASP A 277 27.62 15.09 -6.78
C ASP A 277 28.60 13.95 -6.54
N ALA A 278 28.32 13.05 -5.58
CA ALA A 278 29.17 11.92 -5.21
C ALA A 278 28.42 10.60 -5.42
N GLU A 279 29.19 9.54 -5.70
CA GLU A 279 28.64 8.19 -5.65
C GLU A 279 28.24 7.87 -4.20
N ASN A 280 26.94 7.81 -3.97
CA ASN A 280 26.35 7.39 -2.71
C ASN A 280 25.64 6.05 -2.92
N SER A 281 26.08 5.01 -2.20
CA SER A 281 25.48 3.67 -2.31
C SER A 281 24.01 3.61 -1.95
N ASP A 282 23.53 4.59 -1.18
CA ASP A 282 22.14 4.68 -0.74
C ASP A 282 21.25 5.38 -1.77
N ILE A 283 21.85 5.98 -2.82
CA ILE A 283 21.15 6.63 -3.94
C ILE A 283 21.36 5.81 -5.21
N LYS A 284 20.32 5.10 -5.63
CA LYS A 284 20.33 4.28 -6.85
C LYS A 284 19.48 4.94 -7.92
N THR A 285 20.13 5.52 -8.92
CA THR A 285 19.48 6.13 -10.07
C THR A 285 19.73 5.28 -11.32
N PHE A 286 18.70 5.13 -12.14
CA PHE A 286 18.79 4.50 -13.45
C PHE A 286 18.42 5.54 -14.51
N THR A 287 19.25 5.65 -15.55
CA THR A 287 18.93 6.47 -16.71
C THR A 287 18.21 5.59 -17.73
N PRO A 288 17.04 5.97 -18.24
CA PRO A 288 16.42 5.24 -19.34
C PRO A 288 17.32 5.35 -20.59
N GLU A 289 17.57 4.22 -21.25
CA GLU A 289 18.24 4.16 -22.56
C GLU A 289 17.29 4.62 -23.67
#